data_55d0e8d4d0cbb46a0875687127686ce4
#
_entry.id   55d0e8d4d0cbb46a0875687127686ce4
#
_cell.length_a   1.000
_cell.length_b   1.000
_cell.length_c   1.000
_cell.angle_alpha   90.00
_cell.angle_beta   90.00
_cell.angle_gamma   90.00
#
_symmetry.space_group_name_H-M   'P 1'
#
loop_
_entity.id
_entity.type
_entity.pdbx_description
1 polymer ?
#
loop_
_entity_poly.entity_id
_entity_poly.type
_entity_poly.pdbx_seq_one_letter_code
_entity_poly.pdbx_strand_id
1 'polypeptide(L)'
;ARASGPQPALLAEALGVGAGTKDTPGRPNVVRVLVGRPIDPVASVRPAADAHDTPAAALQLEANVDDLDPRLWPGVIEDLLEHGALDAWLTPIVMKHGRPAVTVHALVRDGAEAEVSALIMDRTGSLGVRRHRVERMIRTREFDEIEVRGHRIAVKVATDADGRVVRREPEFRDVAAAARALGISQREMLDLARGSASGLTDPVS
;
A
#
# COMPACT_ATOMS: atom_id res chain seq x y z
N ALA A 1 -35.42 11.91 18.41
CA ALA A 1 -34.41 11.32 17.56
C ALA A 1 -33.95 10.00 18.16
N ARG A 2 -33.94 8.90 17.39
CA ARG A 2 -33.56 7.56 17.89
C ARG A 2 -32.06 7.28 17.75
N ALA A 3 -31.34 8.11 16.99
CA ALA A 3 -29.89 7.98 16.82
C ALA A 3 -29.28 9.37 16.61
N SER A 4 -28.10 9.57 17.13
CA SER A 4 -27.26 10.76 16.94
C SER A 4 -25.86 10.29 16.53
N GLY A 5 -25.31 10.92 15.52
CA GLY A 5 -23.99 10.58 14.97
C GLY A 5 -23.45 11.70 14.08
N PRO A 6 -22.24 11.55 13.54
CA PRO A 6 -21.69 12.50 12.60
C PRO A 6 -22.57 12.62 11.36
N GLN A 7 -22.65 13.82 10.81
CA GLN A 7 -23.41 14.06 9.58
C GLN A 7 -22.73 13.30 8.42
N PRO A 8 -23.46 12.43 7.69
CA PRO A 8 -22.91 11.79 6.50
C PRO A 8 -22.69 12.81 5.38
N ALA A 9 -21.77 12.51 4.47
CA ALA A 9 -21.67 13.26 3.23
C ALA A 9 -22.95 13.09 2.42
N LEU A 10 -23.59 14.20 2.00
CA LEU A 10 -24.85 14.15 1.26
C LEU A 10 -24.92 15.26 0.20
N LEU A 11 -25.57 14.97 -0.89
CA LEU A 11 -26.00 15.98 -1.86
C LEU A 11 -27.31 16.58 -1.34
N ALA A 12 -27.24 17.81 -0.84
CA ALA A 12 -28.41 18.49 -0.30
C ALA A 12 -29.41 18.81 -1.41
N GLU A 13 -30.65 18.37 -1.26
CA GLU A 13 -31.75 18.62 -2.18
C GLU A 13 -32.72 19.68 -1.61
N ALA A 14 -32.81 19.76 -0.29
CA ALA A 14 -33.63 20.74 0.38
C ALA A 14 -33.02 21.15 1.73
N LEU A 15 -33.25 22.41 2.08
CA LEU A 15 -32.88 23.01 3.37
C LEU A 15 -34.10 23.62 4.02
N GLY A 16 -34.40 23.19 5.22
CA GLY A 16 -35.43 23.81 6.06
C GLY A 16 -34.80 24.45 7.31
N VAL A 17 -35.30 25.59 7.70
CA VAL A 17 -34.91 26.25 8.94
C VAL A 17 -36.16 26.58 9.72
N GLY A 18 -36.22 26.12 10.96
CA GLY A 18 -37.30 26.46 11.90
C GLY A 18 -36.75 27.22 13.11
N ALA A 19 -37.44 28.25 13.55
CA ALA A 19 -37.08 28.96 14.75
C ALA A 19 -37.94 28.48 15.93
N GLY A 20 -37.29 28.30 17.08
CA GLY A 20 -37.97 28.06 18.35
C GLY A 20 -38.41 29.37 19.03
N THR A 21 -39.33 29.25 19.97
CA THR A 21 -39.89 30.41 20.70
C THR A 21 -38.99 30.95 21.80
N LYS A 22 -37.95 30.22 22.20
CA LYS A 22 -37.02 30.65 23.26
C LYS A 22 -35.94 31.55 22.64
N ASP A 23 -35.92 32.80 23.07
CA ASP A 23 -34.86 33.75 22.71
C ASP A 23 -33.69 33.65 23.69
N THR A 24 -32.48 33.47 23.17
CA THR A 24 -31.26 33.39 23.96
C THR A 24 -30.26 34.38 23.39
N PRO A 25 -29.87 35.44 24.15
CA PRO A 25 -28.95 36.45 23.66
C PRO A 25 -27.64 35.83 23.09
N GLY A 26 -27.28 36.21 21.88
CA GLY A 26 -26.06 35.74 21.20
C GLY A 26 -26.10 34.32 20.64
N ARG A 27 -27.24 33.62 20.71
CA ARG A 27 -27.42 32.26 20.13
C ARG A 27 -28.74 32.17 19.42
N PRO A 28 -28.77 31.95 18.10
CA PRO A 28 -30.02 31.71 17.38
C PRO A 28 -30.63 30.37 17.83
N ASN A 29 -31.89 30.40 18.25
CA ASN A 29 -32.66 29.19 18.58
C ASN A 29 -33.31 28.63 17.30
N VAL A 30 -32.51 28.02 16.46
CA VAL A 30 -32.96 27.47 15.16
C VAL A 30 -32.61 26.01 15.01
N VAL A 31 -33.50 25.26 14.38
CA VAL A 31 -33.24 23.92 13.90
C VAL A 31 -33.05 24.00 12.39
N ARG A 32 -31.95 23.47 11.92
CA ARG A 32 -31.68 23.32 10.49
C ARG A 32 -31.86 21.86 10.11
N VAL A 33 -32.67 21.61 9.09
CA VAL A 33 -32.93 20.29 8.54
C VAL A 33 -32.40 20.28 7.11
N LEU A 34 -31.48 19.37 6.84
CA LEU A 34 -30.96 19.09 5.51
C LEU A 34 -31.58 17.77 5.04
N VAL A 35 -32.21 17.80 3.86
CA VAL A 35 -32.70 16.61 3.17
C VAL A 35 -31.87 16.41 1.91
N GLY A 36 -31.40 15.23 1.67
CA GLY A 36 -30.57 14.95 0.51
C GLY A 36 -30.24 13.45 0.38
N ARG A 37 -29.56 13.12 -0.70
CA ARG A 37 -29.09 11.76 -0.95
C ARG A 37 -27.70 11.59 -0.39
N PRO A 38 -27.41 10.46 0.28
CA PRO A 38 -26.03 10.14 0.68
C PRO A 38 -25.15 10.09 -0.57
N ILE A 39 -23.99 10.72 -0.48
CA ILE A 39 -22.92 10.55 -1.46
C ILE A 39 -21.82 9.71 -0.81
N ASP A 40 -21.41 8.69 -1.52
CA ASP A 40 -20.19 7.99 -1.16
C ASP A 40 -19.01 8.91 -1.53
N PRO A 41 -18.26 9.46 -0.57
CA PRO A 41 -17.15 10.35 -0.88
C PRO A 41 -16.06 9.67 -1.72
N VAL A 42 -16.07 8.35 -1.78
CA VAL A 42 -15.15 7.57 -2.62
C VAL A 42 -15.67 7.43 -4.06
N ALA A 43 -16.98 7.51 -4.28
CA ALA A 43 -17.59 7.34 -5.61
C ALA A 43 -17.48 8.59 -6.50
N SER A 44 -17.26 9.77 -5.93
CA SER A 44 -17.29 11.04 -6.68
C SER A 44 -15.96 11.45 -7.34
N VAL A 45 -14.89 10.70 -7.11
CA VAL A 45 -13.55 10.94 -7.68
C VAL A 45 -13.04 9.68 -8.41
N ARG A 46 -13.94 9.02 -9.17
CA ARG A 46 -13.47 8.04 -10.15
C ARG A 46 -13.32 8.76 -11.50
N PRO A 47 -12.10 9.06 -11.96
CA PRO A 47 -11.90 9.16 -13.39
C PRO A 47 -12.34 7.82 -13.99
N ALA A 48 -12.96 7.84 -15.17
CA ALA A 48 -13.23 6.63 -15.91
C ALA A 48 -11.89 5.90 -16.10
N ALA A 49 -11.64 4.93 -15.25
CA ALA A 49 -10.46 4.09 -15.33
C ALA A 49 -10.80 3.03 -16.38
N ASP A 50 -10.03 3.00 -17.44
CA ASP A 50 -9.96 1.87 -18.34
C ASP A 50 -9.77 0.61 -17.50
N ALA A 51 -10.47 -0.47 -17.87
CA ALA A 51 -10.74 -1.65 -17.04
C ALA A 51 -9.50 -2.49 -16.64
N HIS A 52 -8.30 -2.00 -16.89
CA HIS A 52 -7.04 -2.75 -16.65
C HIS A 52 -6.12 -2.17 -15.56
N ASP A 53 -6.36 -0.93 -15.09
CA ASP A 53 -5.66 -0.36 -13.93
C ASP A 53 -6.67 -0.16 -12.79
N THR A 54 -7.05 -1.25 -12.10
CA THR A 54 -7.91 -1.13 -10.92
C THR A 54 -7.14 -0.45 -9.80
N PRO A 55 -7.57 0.73 -9.30
CA PRO A 55 -6.96 1.35 -8.15
C PRO A 55 -7.11 0.39 -6.96
N ALA A 56 -6.03 -0.24 -6.56
CA ALA A 56 -6.02 -1.06 -5.38
C ALA A 56 -5.79 -0.14 -4.17
N ALA A 57 -6.83 0.07 -3.39
CA ALA A 57 -6.72 0.78 -2.13
C ALA A 57 -5.77 0.01 -1.19
N ALA A 58 -4.91 0.75 -0.52
CA ALA A 58 -4.02 0.23 0.50
C ALA A 58 -3.89 1.26 1.63
N LEU A 59 -3.39 0.80 2.76
CA LEU A 59 -3.00 1.66 3.88
C LEU A 59 -1.48 1.68 3.98
N GLN A 60 -0.91 2.86 4.07
CA GLN A 60 0.47 3.06 4.49
C GLN A 60 0.49 3.31 5.98
N LEU A 61 1.20 2.46 6.68
CA LEU A 61 1.49 2.56 8.11
C LEU A 61 2.89 3.11 8.29
N GLU A 62 3.10 3.98 9.27
CA GLU A 62 4.42 4.55 9.52
C GLU A 62 4.65 4.93 10.99
N ALA A 63 5.86 4.75 11.46
CA ALA A 63 6.31 5.19 12.76
C ALA A 63 7.72 5.77 12.70
N ASN A 64 7.98 6.83 13.46
CA ASN A 64 9.33 7.38 13.62
C ASN A 64 9.99 6.76 14.85
N VAL A 65 11.22 6.31 14.68
CA VAL A 65 11.99 5.60 15.71
C VAL A 65 13.40 6.18 15.77
N ASP A 66 13.83 6.65 16.93
CA ASP A 66 15.14 7.29 17.14
C ASP A 66 16.05 6.54 18.14
N ASP A 67 15.60 5.38 18.64
CA ASP A 67 16.27 4.63 19.71
C ASP A 67 16.41 3.12 19.45
N LEU A 68 16.03 2.62 18.25
CA LEU A 68 16.22 1.22 17.88
C LEU A 68 17.66 0.98 17.41
N ASP A 69 18.27 -0.11 17.86
CA ASP A 69 19.56 -0.56 17.33
C ASP A 69 19.45 -0.85 15.81
N PRO A 70 20.26 -0.19 14.97
CA PRO A 70 20.16 -0.33 13.51
C PRO A 70 20.33 -1.77 13.01
N ARG A 71 20.96 -2.64 13.75
CA ARG A 71 21.15 -4.06 13.41
C ARG A 71 19.85 -4.87 13.43
N LEU A 72 18.80 -4.35 14.08
CA LEU A 72 17.50 -5.01 14.19
C LEU A 72 16.59 -4.73 12.97
N TRP A 73 16.85 -3.67 12.22
CA TRP A 73 15.99 -3.26 11.10
C TRP A 73 15.76 -4.34 10.04
N PRO A 74 16.77 -5.14 9.60
CA PRO A 74 16.53 -6.20 8.63
C PRO A 74 15.48 -7.20 9.10
N GLY A 75 15.53 -7.64 10.36
CA GLY A 75 14.55 -8.54 10.95
C GLY A 75 13.17 -7.91 11.08
N VAL A 76 13.09 -6.62 11.43
CA VAL A 76 11.82 -5.90 11.48
C VAL A 76 11.14 -5.87 10.10
N ILE A 77 11.90 -5.56 9.04
CA ILE A 77 11.36 -5.54 7.67
C ILE A 77 10.89 -6.93 7.24
N GLU A 78 11.66 -7.98 7.54
CA GLU A 78 11.31 -9.37 7.23
C GLU A 78 10.01 -9.78 7.95
N ASP A 79 9.92 -9.54 9.26
CA ASP A 79 8.73 -9.80 10.06
C ASP A 79 7.49 -9.10 9.50
N LEU A 80 7.59 -7.82 9.09
CA LEU A 80 6.46 -7.08 8.52
C LEU A 80 5.96 -7.70 7.22
N LEU A 81 6.88 -8.13 6.35
CA LEU A 81 6.52 -8.80 5.08
C LEU A 81 5.88 -10.16 5.32
N GLU A 82 6.39 -10.95 6.27
CA GLU A 82 5.84 -12.25 6.64
C GLU A 82 4.44 -12.16 7.24
N HIS A 83 4.13 -11.05 7.96
CA HIS A 83 2.82 -10.82 8.59
C HIS A 83 1.86 -9.98 7.73
N GLY A 84 2.05 -9.98 6.42
CA GLY A 84 1.06 -9.50 5.45
C GLY A 84 1.23 -8.07 4.97
N ALA A 85 2.36 -7.42 5.26
CA ALA A 85 2.72 -6.21 4.55
C ALA A 85 2.97 -6.53 3.07
N LEU A 86 2.42 -5.71 2.20
CA LEU A 86 2.64 -5.79 0.75
C LEU A 86 4.02 -5.28 0.36
N ASP A 87 4.55 -4.36 1.18
CA ASP A 87 5.86 -3.76 1.06
C ASP A 87 6.26 -3.15 2.42
N ALA A 88 7.56 -3.09 2.71
CA ALA A 88 8.09 -2.46 3.91
C ALA A 88 9.45 -1.82 3.60
N TRP A 89 9.67 -0.60 4.09
CA TRP A 89 10.90 0.13 3.85
C TRP A 89 11.22 1.11 4.95
N LEU A 90 12.45 1.66 4.91
CA LEU A 90 12.97 2.61 5.88
C LEU A 90 13.29 3.94 5.18
N THR A 91 12.95 5.04 5.84
CA THR A 91 13.35 6.39 5.42
C THR A 91 14.17 7.05 6.52
N PRO A 92 15.45 7.40 6.27
CA PRO A 92 16.24 8.18 7.22
C PRO A 92 15.65 9.57 7.41
N ILE A 93 15.56 10.00 8.67
CA ILE A 93 15.05 11.33 9.04
C ILE A 93 15.90 11.96 10.14
N VAL A 94 15.67 13.24 10.38
CA VAL A 94 16.17 13.93 11.57
C VAL A 94 14.98 14.37 12.40
N MET A 95 14.92 13.95 13.64
CA MET A 95 13.87 14.30 14.59
C MET A 95 14.23 15.53 15.40
N LYS A 96 13.31 15.96 16.30
CA LYS A 96 13.53 17.06 17.24
C LYS A 96 14.87 16.89 17.97
N HIS A 97 15.50 18.00 18.32
CA HIS A 97 16.82 18.05 18.95
C HIS A 97 17.96 17.54 18.05
N GLY A 98 17.78 17.45 16.73
CA GLY A 98 18.81 17.02 15.78
C GLY A 98 19.14 15.53 15.85
N ARG A 99 18.26 14.68 16.38
CA ARG A 99 18.50 13.24 16.53
C ARG A 99 18.33 12.53 15.18
N PRO A 100 19.36 11.81 14.71
CA PRO A 100 19.18 10.87 13.60
C PRO A 100 18.15 9.81 13.97
N ALA A 101 17.27 9.50 13.03
CA ALA A 101 16.20 8.55 13.25
C ALA A 101 15.78 7.89 11.93
N VAL A 102 14.85 6.97 12.02
CA VAL A 102 14.28 6.26 10.86
C VAL A 102 12.77 6.30 10.96
N THR A 103 12.10 6.57 9.86
CA THR A 103 10.68 6.24 9.71
C THR A 103 10.59 4.85 9.09
N VAL A 104 9.98 3.91 9.81
CA VAL A 104 9.58 2.63 9.23
C VAL A 104 8.22 2.79 8.57
N HIS A 105 8.09 2.22 7.38
CA HIS A 105 6.86 2.20 6.60
C HIS A 105 6.46 0.77 6.29
N ALA A 106 5.16 0.52 6.29
CA ALA A 106 4.58 -0.71 5.78
C ALA A 106 3.35 -0.39 4.93
N LEU A 107 3.22 -1.05 3.80
CA LEU A 107 2.05 -0.96 2.95
C LEU A 107 1.20 -2.21 3.18
N VAL A 108 -0.07 -2.04 3.54
CA VAL A 108 -0.95 -3.16 3.88
C VAL A 108 -2.27 -3.09 3.13
N ARG A 109 -2.94 -4.25 2.97
CA ARG A 109 -4.35 -4.29 2.54
C ARG A 109 -5.26 -3.96 3.70
N ASP A 110 -6.49 -3.55 3.38
CA ASP A 110 -7.54 -3.48 4.39
C ASP A 110 -7.68 -4.85 5.09
N GLY A 111 -7.71 -4.84 6.41
CA GLY A 111 -7.79 -6.04 7.26
C GLY A 111 -6.48 -6.48 7.91
N ALA A 112 -5.32 -6.20 7.33
CA ALA A 112 -4.01 -6.49 7.95
C ALA A 112 -3.48 -5.33 8.84
N GLU A 113 -4.18 -4.21 8.87
CA GLU A 113 -3.75 -2.98 9.56
C GLU A 113 -3.45 -3.20 11.04
N ALA A 114 -4.35 -3.88 11.75
CA ALA A 114 -4.23 -4.03 13.20
C ALA A 114 -3.02 -4.88 13.58
N GLU A 115 -2.81 -5.98 12.87
CA GLU A 115 -1.70 -6.91 13.12
C GLU A 115 -0.36 -6.24 12.80
N VAL A 116 -0.22 -5.64 11.62
CA VAL A 116 1.03 -4.99 11.21
C VAL A 116 1.33 -3.76 12.07
N SER A 117 0.30 -2.99 12.49
CA SER A 117 0.51 -1.87 13.42
C SER A 117 1.02 -2.33 14.78
N ALA A 118 0.45 -3.40 15.33
CA ALA A 118 0.92 -3.99 16.58
C ALA A 118 2.37 -4.47 16.45
N LEU A 119 2.68 -5.13 15.34
CA LEU A 119 4.03 -5.63 15.07
C LEU A 119 5.07 -4.49 14.97
N ILE A 120 4.73 -3.38 14.30
CA ILE A 120 5.59 -2.19 14.27
C ILE A 120 5.88 -1.71 15.71
N MET A 121 4.84 -1.55 16.55
CA MET A 121 5.00 -1.07 17.91
C MET A 121 5.85 -2.04 18.76
N ASP A 122 5.57 -3.33 18.66
CA ASP A 122 6.27 -4.36 19.45
C ASP A 122 7.74 -4.50 19.06
N ARG A 123 8.05 -4.43 17.77
CA ARG A 123 9.43 -4.60 17.28
C ARG A 123 10.30 -3.35 17.40
N THR A 124 9.68 -2.17 17.42
CA THR A 124 10.42 -0.90 17.41
C THR A 124 10.35 -0.14 18.73
N GLY A 125 9.46 -0.53 19.65
CA GLY A 125 9.18 0.24 20.86
C GLY A 125 8.39 1.53 20.61
N SER A 126 7.95 1.78 19.39
CA SER A 126 7.12 2.95 19.07
C SER A 126 5.79 2.90 19.82
N LEU A 127 5.35 4.04 20.34
CA LEU A 127 4.09 4.15 21.09
C LEU A 127 2.87 4.36 20.18
N GLY A 128 3.07 4.49 18.88
CA GLY A 128 1.97 4.71 17.96
C GLY A 128 2.38 4.64 16.50
N VAL A 129 1.41 4.32 15.66
CA VAL A 129 1.55 4.21 14.21
C VAL A 129 0.60 5.20 13.55
N ARG A 130 1.12 6.00 12.61
CA ARG A 130 0.30 6.85 11.73
C ARG A 130 -0.15 6.01 10.55
N ARG A 131 -1.33 6.31 10.02
CA ARG A 131 -1.88 5.62 8.86
C ARG A 131 -2.41 6.60 7.84
N HIS A 132 -2.18 6.27 6.58
CA HIS A 132 -2.65 7.03 5.43
C HIS A 132 -3.26 6.07 4.42
N ARG A 133 -4.45 6.41 3.92
CA ARG A 133 -5.03 5.67 2.79
C ARG A 133 -4.33 6.12 1.52
N VAL A 134 -3.88 5.16 0.75
CA VAL A 134 -3.18 5.41 -0.53
C VAL A 134 -3.88 4.67 -1.67
N GLU A 135 -3.98 5.32 -2.79
CA GLU A 135 -4.41 4.71 -4.04
C GLU A 135 -3.18 4.32 -4.84
N ARG A 136 -3.22 3.13 -5.43
CA ARG A 136 -2.11 2.61 -6.23
C ARG A 136 -2.59 2.27 -7.62
N MET A 137 -1.84 2.67 -8.62
CA MET A 137 -1.99 2.16 -9.98
C MET A 137 -1.06 0.96 -10.11
N ILE A 138 -1.63 -0.21 -10.35
CA ILE A 138 -0.88 -1.47 -10.42
C ILE A 138 -1.08 -2.07 -11.79
N ARG A 139 0.03 -2.33 -12.51
CA ARG A 139 0.00 -3.07 -13.76
C ARG A 139 -0.40 -4.53 -13.49
N THR A 140 -1.10 -5.12 -14.43
CA THR A 140 -1.36 -6.55 -14.42
C THR A 140 -0.03 -7.29 -14.48
N ARG A 141 0.08 -8.34 -13.66
CA ARG A 141 1.28 -9.16 -13.60
C ARG A 141 0.94 -10.62 -13.50
N GLU A 142 1.70 -11.40 -14.20
CA GLU A 142 1.65 -12.85 -14.20
C GLU A 142 3.05 -13.39 -13.88
N PHE A 143 3.14 -14.69 -13.62
CA PHE A 143 4.41 -15.35 -13.38
C PHE A 143 4.58 -16.44 -14.41
N ASP A 144 5.69 -16.37 -15.14
CA ASP A 144 6.21 -17.43 -15.98
C ASP A 144 7.38 -18.14 -15.28
N GLU A 145 7.83 -19.22 -15.82
CA GLU A 145 8.99 -19.96 -15.34
C GLU A 145 9.99 -20.19 -16.49
N ILE A 146 11.25 -19.97 -16.22
CA ILE A 146 12.35 -20.34 -17.12
C ILE A 146 13.26 -21.35 -16.46
N GLU A 147 13.95 -22.14 -17.26
CA GLU A 147 15.01 -23.02 -16.80
C GLU A 147 16.37 -22.49 -17.27
N VAL A 148 17.29 -22.30 -16.35
CA VAL A 148 18.66 -21.85 -16.63
C VAL A 148 19.63 -22.80 -15.96
N ARG A 149 20.44 -23.48 -16.75
CA ARG A 149 21.44 -24.49 -16.28
C ARG A 149 20.85 -25.49 -15.28
N GLY A 150 19.62 -25.97 -15.53
CA GLY A 150 18.92 -26.97 -14.71
C GLY A 150 18.25 -26.39 -13.45
N HIS A 151 18.20 -25.06 -13.29
CA HIS A 151 17.51 -24.39 -12.19
C HIS A 151 16.28 -23.64 -12.69
N ARG A 152 15.17 -23.84 -12.01
CA ARG A 152 13.92 -23.11 -12.26
C ARG A 152 13.97 -21.72 -11.63
N ILE A 153 13.58 -20.73 -12.38
CA ILE A 153 13.54 -19.34 -11.97
C ILE A 153 12.19 -18.75 -12.38
N ALA A 154 11.42 -18.28 -11.43
CA ALA A 154 10.20 -17.57 -11.71
C ALA A 154 10.51 -16.22 -12.36
N VAL A 155 9.71 -15.85 -13.36
CA VAL A 155 9.82 -14.59 -14.09
C VAL A 155 8.52 -13.79 -13.90
N LYS A 156 8.63 -12.62 -13.32
CA LYS A 156 7.53 -11.69 -13.23
C LYS A 156 7.31 -11.00 -14.57
N VAL A 157 6.15 -11.20 -15.17
CA VAL A 157 5.75 -10.58 -16.45
C VAL A 157 4.71 -9.50 -16.15
N ALA A 158 5.01 -8.26 -16.51
CA ALA A 158 4.07 -7.16 -16.38
C ALA A 158 3.55 -6.76 -17.76
N THR A 159 2.24 -6.52 -17.84
CA THR A 159 1.56 -6.08 -19.05
C THR A 159 0.97 -4.67 -18.88
N ASP A 160 0.87 -3.92 -19.98
CA ASP A 160 0.13 -2.68 -20.04
C ASP A 160 -1.39 -2.91 -20.23
N ALA A 161 -2.14 -1.83 -20.35
CA ALA A 161 -3.59 -1.87 -20.56
C ALA A 161 -4.01 -2.56 -21.85
N ASP A 162 -3.15 -2.56 -22.87
CA ASP A 162 -3.37 -3.18 -24.17
C ASP A 162 -2.95 -4.67 -24.19
N GLY A 163 -2.53 -5.22 -23.04
CA GLY A 163 -2.05 -6.59 -22.91
C GLY A 163 -0.61 -6.82 -23.42
N ARG A 164 0.10 -5.77 -23.80
CA ARG A 164 1.49 -5.89 -24.25
C ARG A 164 2.42 -6.10 -23.06
N VAL A 165 3.35 -7.02 -23.19
CA VAL A 165 4.38 -7.23 -22.19
C VAL A 165 5.33 -6.04 -22.18
N VAL A 166 5.41 -5.36 -21.03
CA VAL A 166 6.27 -4.20 -20.81
C VAL A 166 7.50 -4.53 -19.99
N ARG A 167 7.48 -5.66 -19.27
CA ARG A 167 8.62 -6.09 -18.47
C ARG A 167 8.59 -7.58 -18.20
N ARG A 168 9.75 -8.22 -18.30
CA ARG A 168 10.04 -9.56 -17.80
C ARG A 168 11.22 -9.45 -16.85
N GLU A 169 11.05 -9.82 -15.60
CA GLU A 169 12.11 -9.75 -14.60
C GLU A 169 12.18 -11.05 -13.81
N PRO A 170 13.31 -11.78 -13.85
CA PRO A 170 13.52 -12.97 -13.03
C PRO A 170 13.44 -12.64 -11.54
N GLU A 171 12.82 -13.51 -10.74
CA GLU A 171 12.76 -13.36 -9.29
C GLU A 171 14.16 -13.50 -8.68
N PHE A 172 14.64 -12.44 -8.05
CA PHE A 172 16.01 -12.36 -7.56
C PHE A 172 16.35 -13.42 -6.51
N ARG A 173 15.39 -13.85 -5.72
CA ARG A 173 15.57 -14.92 -4.73
C ARG A 173 15.97 -16.24 -5.41
N ASP A 174 15.32 -16.57 -6.51
CA ASP A 174 15.59 -17.80 -7.27
C ASP A 174 16.95 -17.69 -7.99
N VAL A 175 17.23 -16.52 -8.58
CA VAL A 175 18.55 -16.19 -9.16
C VAL A 175 19.66 -16.36 -8.13
N ALA A 176 19.50 -15.82 -6.92
CA ALA A 176 20.50 -15.92 -5.86
C ALA A 176 20.70 -17.36 -5.38
N ALA A 177 19.62 -18.15 -5.29
CA ALA A 177 19.69 -19.57 -4.94
C ALA A 177 20.43 -20.38 -6.01
N ALA A 178 20.08 -20.19 -7.30
CA ALA A 178 20.73 -20.85 -8.43
C ALA A 178 22.21 -20.47 -8.55
N ALA A 179 22.56 -19.19 -8.40
CA ALA A 179 23.93 -18.72 -8.41
C ALA A 179 24.78 -19.42 -7.33
N ARG A 180 24.23 -19.54 -6.12
CA ARG A 180 24.90 -20.23 -5.01
C ARG A 180 25.11 -21.71 -5.31
N ALA A 181 24.09 -22.39 -5.86
CA ALA A 181 24.17 -23.81 -6.20
C ALA A 181 25.20 -24.10 -7.31
N LEU A 182 25.34 -23.18 -8.26
CA LEU A 182 26.28 -23.31 -9.39
C LEU A 182 27.70 -22.75 -9.09
N GLY A 183 27.89 -22.09 -7.94
CA GLY A 183 29.18 -21.48 -7.61
C GLY A 183 29.56 -20.30 -8.49
N ILE A 184 28.59 -19.62 -9.12
CA ILE A 184 28.81 -18.44 -9.95
C ILE A 184 28.31 -17.17 -9.26
N SER A 185 28.66 -16.00 -9.80
CA SER A 185 28.18 -14.74 -9.24
C SER A 185 26.68 -14.54 -9.49
N GLN A 186 25.99 -13.88 -8.55
CA GLN A 186 24.58 -13.52 -8.72
C GLN A 186 24.36 -12.65 -9.98
N ARG A 187 25.33 -11.82 -10.34
CA ARG A 187 25.29 -10.99 -11.55
C ARG A 187 25.28 -11.86 -12.80
N GLU A 188 26.21 -12.81 -12.91
CA GLU A 188 26.27 -13.73 -14.03
C GLU A 188 24.96 -14.53 -14.16
N MET A 189 24.44 -15.03 -13.06
CA MET A 189 23.19 -15.78 -13.07
C MET A 189 21.99 -14.89 -13.48
N LEU A 190 21.94 -13.66 -13.03
CA LEU A 190 20.91 -12.69 -13.41
C LEU A 190 20.94 -12.37 -14.91
N ASP A 191 22.14 -12.18 -15.47
CA ASP A 191 22.32 -11.91 -16.90
C ASP A 191 21.86 -13.12 -17.75
N LEU A 192 22.18 -14.34 -17.33
CA LEU A 192 21.70 -15.58 -17.97
C LEU A 192 20.17 -15.70 -17.89
N ALA A 193 19.59 -15.43 -16.72
CA ALA A 193 18.16 -15.51 -16.52
C ALA A 193 17.39 -14.45 -17.35
N ARG A 194 17.90 -13.24 -17.44
CA ARG A 194 17.34 -12.20 -18.30
C ARG A 194 17.42 -12.54 -19.77
N GLY A 195 18.53 -13.11 -20.22
CA GLY A 195 18.68 -13.61 -21.60
C GLY A 195 17.62 -14.67 -21.92
N SER A 196 17.41 -15.65 -21.04
CA SER A 196 16.39 -16.69 -21.20
C SER A 196 14.97 -16.12 -21.14
N ALA A 197 14.69 -15.19 -20.22
CA ALA A 197 13.39 -14.56 -20.11
C ALA A 197 13.00 -13.72 -21.34
N SER A 198 13.98 -13.15 -22.05
CA SER A 198 13.74 -12.39 -23.28
C SER A 198 13.29 -13.29 -24.45
N GLY A 199 13.54 -14.58 -24.37
CA GLY A 199 13.12 -15.58 -25.36
C GLY A 199 11.71 -16.13 -25.14
N LEU A 200 11.03 -15.77 -24.04
CA LEU A 200 9.63 -16.14 -23.82
C LEU A 200 8.74 -15.45 -24.86
N THR A 201 7.87 -16.21 -25.49
CA THR A 201 6.84 -15.66 -26.40
C THR A 201 5.81 -14.87 -25.61
N ASP A 202 5.29 -13.80 -26.20
CA ASP A 202 4.17 -13.07 -25.61
C ASP A 202 2.95 -14.01 -25.50
N PRO A 203 2.18 -13.93 -24.40
CA PRO A 203 0.95 -14.68 -24.31
C PRO A 203 0.09 -14.32 -25.52
N VAL A 204 -0.34 -15.34 -26.25
CA VAL A 204 -1.15 -15.19 -27.47
C VAL A 204 -2.48 -14.57 -27.08
N SER A 205 -2.82 -13.47 -27.74
CA SER A 205 -4.10 -12.74 -27.66
C SER A 205 -5.29 -13.63 -27.98
#